data_f8dfccda4ebbf5a57950b236ad5784e5
#
_entry.id   f8dfccda4ebbf5a57950b236ad5784e5
#
_cell.length_a   1.000
_cell.length_b   1.000
_cell.length_c   1.000
_cell.angle_alpha   90.00
_cell.angle_beta   90.00
_cell.angle_gamma   90.00
#
_symmetry.space_group_name_H-M   'P 1'
#
loop_
_entity.id
_entity.type
_entity.pdbx_description
1 polymer ?
#
loop_
_entity_poly.entity_id
_entity_poly.type
_entity_poly.pdbx_seq_one_letter_code
_entity_poly.pdbx_strand_id
1 'polypeptide(L)'
;HNNFNHDAFQHRVKELAAKQTNVVILFNTPGNNPTGYSVEDKDWDSILSFLKELVAIGRNNVIIGIDVAYLDYSGEKEEVRAFFKKMGHLPKEILVCVCYSLSKGFTMYGQRVGAMIGISSDEEIADEFLEVNKSTSRATWSNICRPAMRAMANIVSDPDKFKAYEDERNCYYQLIRDRADIFKQEAAQVGLPMLPYRGGFFITIPTDSGTAICEELKKEHIYCIALGNGIRVAACGIPKFQMKGLAGKIYDAMKRLGKL
;
A
#
# COMPACT_ATOMS: atom_id res chain seq x y z
N HIS A 1 1.69 19.58 0.07
CA HIS A 1 1.23 18.98 -1.17
C HIS A 1 0.41 17.72 -0.86
N ASN A 2 -0.84 17.67 -1.35
CA ASN A 2 -1.77 16.57 -1.07
C ASN A 2 -1.77 15.50 -2.19
N ASN A 3 -0.78 15.49 -3.08
CA ASN A 3 -0.68 14.62 -4.25
C ASN A 3 0.71 13.99 -4.33
N PHE A 4 0.88 13.07 -5.30
CA PHE A 4 2.17 12.46 -5.60
C PHE A 4 3.21 13.52 -5.97
N ASN A 5 4.41 13.42 -5.40
CA ASN A 5 5.48 14.38 -5.66
C ASN A 5 6.31 13.94 -6.88
N HIS A 6 5.81 14.32 -8.07
CA HIS A 6 6.44 13.96 -9.35
C HIS A 6 7.87 14.48 -9.48
N ASP A 7 8.13 15.72 -9.05
CA ASP A 7 9.44 16.35 -9.19
C ASP A 7 10.50 15.61 -8.35
N ALA A 8 10.20 15.33 -7.09
CA ALA A 8 11.10 14.58 -6.22
C ALA A 8 11.29 13.14 -6.71
N PHE A 9 10.24 12.49 -7.19
CA PHE A 9 10.28 11.16 -7.77
C PHE A 9 11.21 11.12 -9.00
N GLN A 10 10.98 11.99 -9.98
CA GLN A 10 11.78 12.04 -11.19
C GLN A 10 13.24 12.38 -10.89
N HIS A 11 13.48 13.35 -10.01
CA HIS A 11 14.84 13.72 -9.60
C HIS A 11 15.56 12.50 -9.01
N ARG A 12 14.94 11.79 -8.07
CA ARG A 12 15.55 10.63 -7.43
C ARG A 12 15.80 9.48 -8.39
N VAL A 13 14.86 9.20 -9.29
CA VAL A 13 15.03 8.15 -10.31
C VAL A 13 16.17 8.50 -11.27
N LYS A 14 16.29 9.75 -11.72
CA LYS A 14 17.40 10.21 -12.56
C LYS A 14 18.76 10.07 -11.86
N GLU A 15 18.83 10.41 -10.58
CA GLU A 15 20.08 10.21 -9.80
C GLU A 15 20.50 8.74 -9.73
N LEU A 16 19.56 7.81 -9.56
CA LEU A 16 19.84 6.37 -9.53
C LEU A 16 20.24 5.88 -10.91
N ALA A 17 19.51 6.26 -11.95
CA ALA A 17 19.76 5.88 -13.34
C ALA A 17 21.15 6.36 -13.84
N ALA A 18 21.66 7.47 -13.33
CA ALA A 18 23.01 7.94 -13.64
C ALA A 18 24.10 7.07 -13.02
N LYS A 19 23.81 6.33 -11.94
CA LYS A 19 24.79 5.55 -11.16
C LYS A 19 24.74 4.05 -11.46
N GLN A 20 23.62 3.54 -11.97
CA GLN A 20 23.38 2.10 -12.14
C GLN A 20 22.51 1.81 -13.36
N THR A 21 22.70 0.64 -13.97
CA THR A 21 21.93 0.20 -15.15
C THR A 21 20.50 -0.20 -14.75
N ASN A 22 20.35 -0.94 -13.67
CA ASN A 22 19.04 -1.43 -13.22
C ASN A 22 18.51 -0.53 -12.10
N VAL A 23 17.33 0.05 -12.30
CA VAL A 23 16.66 0.92 -11.32
C VAL A 23 15.44 0.17 -10.77
N VAL A 24 15.43 -0.09 -9.47
CA VAL A 24 14.30 -0.71 -8.78
C VAL A 24 13.49 0.37 -8.07
N ILE A 25 12.19 0.41 -8.33
CA ILE A 25 11.24 1.35 -7.75
C ILE A 25 10.15 0.55 -7.06
N LEU A 26 9.93 0.80 -5.77
CA LEU A 26 8.89 0.11 -5.00
C LEU A 26 7.75 1.08 -4.66
N PHE A 27 6.55 0.74 -5.11
CA PHE A 27 5.31 1.41 -4.73
C PHE A 27 4.53 0.53 -3.76
N ASN A 28 4.26 1.01 -2.56
CA ASN A 28 3.26 0.41 -1.68
C ASN A 28 1.94 1.15 -1.90
N THR A 29 1.12 0.62 -2.80
CA THR A 29 -0.15 1.21 -3.27
C THR A 29 -1.03 0.12 -3.91
N PRO A 30 -2.36 0.23 -3.80
CA PRO A 30 -3.15 1.23 -3.11
C PRO A 30 -3.17 1.05 -1.58
N GLY A 31 -3.60 2.09 -0.87
CA GLY A 31 -3.73 2.03 0.59
C GLY A 31 -2.42 1.94 1.35
N ASN A 32 -1.44 2.73 0.95
CA ASN A 32 -0.09 2.76 1.52
C ASN A 32 -0.05 2.60 3.05
N ASN A 33 0.83 1.77 3.54
CA ASN A 33 1.22 1.74 4.95
C ASN A 33 2.50 2.60 5.11
N PRO A 34 2.44 3.71 5.83
CA PRO A 34 1.50 4.05 6.90
C PRO A 34 0.41 5.08 6.54
N THR A 35 0.37 5.63 5.36
CA THR A 35 -0.38 6.88 5.07
C THR A 35 -1.83 6.67 4.65
N GLY A 36 -2.19 5.50 4.11
CA GLY A 36 -3.46 5.29 3.44
C GLY A 36 -3.57 5.98 2.08
N TYR A 37 -2.45 6.47 1.54
CA TYR A 37 -2.40 7.07 0.21
C TYR A 37 -2.50 6.01 -0.88
N SER A 38 -3.13 6.35 -1.97
CA SER A 38 -3.14 5.54 -3.21
C SER A 38 -2.70 6.42 -4.37
N VAL A 39 -1.80 5.91 -5.20
CA VAL A 39 -1.38 6.57 -6.44
C VAL A 39 -2.58 6.65 -7.36
N GLU A 40 -2.90 7.85 -7.85
CA GLU A 40 -4.04 8.08 -8.72
C GLU A 40 -3.76 7.66 -10.16
N ASP A 41 -4.81 7.49 -10.93
CA ASP A 41 -4.72 7.06 -12.32
C ASP A 41 -3.89 8.02 -13.18
N LYS A 42 -4.09 9.33 -12.99
CA LYS A 42 -3.29 10.39 -13.64
C LYS A 42 -1.82 10.40 -13.22
N ASP A 43 -1.53 10.02 -11.96
CA ASP A 43 -0.16 9.94 -11.47
C ASP A 43 0.55 8.73 -12.12
N TRP A 44 -0.15 7.61 -12.30
CA TRP A 44 0.37 6.47 -13.04
C TRP A 44 0.70 6.82 -14.49
N ASP A 45 -0.14 7.59 -15.19
CA ASP A 45 0.15 8.04 -16.55
C ASP A 45 1.45 8.84 -16.62
N SER A 46 1.62 9.78 -15.71
CA SER A 46 2.82 10.61 -15.63
C SER A 46 4.07 9.81 -15.25
N ILE A 47 3.95 8.88 -14.28
CA ILE A 47 5.05 7.99 -13.87
C ILE A 47 5.48 7.11 -15.03
N LEU A 48 4.54 6.45 -15.70
CA LEU A 48 4.87 5.52 -16.78
C LEU A 48 5.41 6.25 -18.02
N SER A 49 4.89 7.46 -18.35
CA SER A 49 5.45 8.28 -19.42
C SER A 49 6.92 8.60 -19.17
N PHE A 50 7.22 9.09 -17.96
CA PHE A 50 8.60 9.40 -17.56
C PHE A 50 9.52 8.16 -17.60
N LEU A 51 9.06 7.01 -17.14
CA LEU A 51 9.87 5.79 -17.15
C LEU A 51 10.10 5.25 -18.56
N LYS A 52 9.10 5.36 -19.46
CA LYS A 52 9.27 5.03 -20.89
C LYS A 52 10.32 5.93 -21.56
N GLU A 53 10.30 7.21 -21.28
CA GLU A 53 11.31 8.15 -21.78
C GLU A 53 12.71 7.81 -21.25
N LEU A 54 12.81 7.45 -19.97
CA LEU A 54 14.07 7.07 -19.35
C LEU A 54 14.70 5.85 -20.02
N VAL A 55 13.93 4.77 -20.24
CA VAL A 55 14.47 3.55 -20.85
C VAL A 55 14.73 3.69 -22.35
N ALA A 56 14.00 4.58 -23.03
CA ALA A 56 14.24 4.89 -24.45
C ALA A 56 15.65 5.44 -24.74
N ILE A 57 16.35 5.97 -23.72
CA ILE A 57 17.76 6.40 -23.82
C ILE A 57 18.69 5.19 -24.03
N GLY A 58 18.25 3.95 -23.72
CA GLY A 58 18.96 2.72 -23.97
C GLY A 58 20.09 2.37 -22.97
N ARG A 59 20.10 3.01 -21.79
CA ARG A 59 21.09 2.77 -20.72
C ARG A 59 20.55 2.01 -19.53
N ASN A 60 19.28 2.08 -19.29
CA ASN A 60 18.67 1.65 -18.04
C ASN A 60 17.55 0.64 -18.27
N ASN A 61 17.45 -0.30 -17.36
CA ASN A 61 16.26 -1.13 -17.14
C ASN A 61 15.56 -0.67 -15.87
N VAL A 62 14.24 -0.78 -15.82
CA VAL A 62 13.43 -0.40 -14.68
C VAL A 62 12.63 -1.60 -14.18
N ILE A 63 12.67 -1.83 -12.88
CA ILE A 63 11.83 -2.82 -12.21
C ILE A 63 10.87 -2.06 -11.32
N ILE A 64 9.57 -2.17 -11.61
CA ILE A 64 8.50 -1.55 -10.84
C ILE A 64 7.91 -2.61 -9.91
N GLY A 65 8.26 -2.58 -8.63
CA GLY A 65 7.60 -3.37 -7.60
C GLY A 65 6.33 -2.66 -7.11
N ILE A 66 5.19 -3.34 -7.14
CA ILE A 66 3.92 -2.81 -6.65
C ILE A 66 3.41 -3.71 -5.53
N ASP A 67 3.59 -3.28 -4.29
CA ASP A 67 3.04 -3.96 -3.12
C ASP A 67 1.56 -3.59 -2.95
N VAL A 68 0.70 -4.54 -3.28
CA VAL A 68 -0.76 -4.40 -3.27
C VAL A 68 -1.43 -5.05 -2.05
N ALA A 69 -0.70 -5.17 -0.93
CA ALA A 69 -1.20 -5.87 0.26
C ALA A 69 -2.55 -5.34 0.78
N TYR A 70 -2.86 -4.06 0.55
CA TYR A 70 -4.11 -3.42 1.00
C TYR A 70 -5.13 -3.21 -0.11
N LEU A 71 -4.94 -3.81 -1.28
CA LEU A 71 -5.79 -3.65 -2.48
C LEU A 71 -7.28 -3.81 -2.17
N ASP A 72 -7.63 -4.88 -1.43
CA ASP A 72 -9.02 -5.25 -1.13
C ASP A 72 -9.72 -4.31 -0.13
N TYR A 73 -8.98 -3.37 0.48
CA TYR A 73 -9.48 -2.41 1.48
C TYR A 73 -9.23 -0.95 1.08
N SER A 74 -8.95 -0.70 -0.20
CA SER A 74 -8.51 0.64 -0.66
C SER A 74 -9.50 1.34 -1.58
N GLY A 75 -10.59 0.70 -1.95
CA GLY A 75 -11.62 1.27 -2.82
C GLY A 75 -12.56 0.20 -3.38
N GLU A 76 -13.47 0.64 -4.21
CA GLU A 76 -14.35 -0.26 -4.97
C GLU A 76 -13.54 -1.14 -5.91
N LYS A 77 -13.96 -2.40 -6.03
CA LYS A 77 -13.18 -3.48 -6.66
C LYS A 77 -12.64 -3.10 -8.04
N GLU A 78 -13.47 -2.59 -8.91
CA GLU A 78 -13.09 -2.27 -10.28
C GLU A 78 -12.22 -1.00 -10.37
N GLU A 79 -12.54 0.01 -9.57
CA GLU A 79 -11.81 1.28 -9.55
C GLU A 79 -10.38 1.10 -9.05
N VAL A 80 -10.22 0.43 -7.91
CA VAL A 80 -8.91 0.27 -7.26
C VAL A 80 -7.96 -0.65 -8.04
N ARG A 81 -8.50 -1.44 -8.98
CA ARG A 81 -7.74 -2.34 -9.86
C ARG A 81 -7.51 -1.79 -11.26
N ALA A 82 -8.13 -0.67 -11.61
CA ALA A 82 -8.07 -0.11 -12.98
C ALA A 82 -6.63 0.14 -13.45
N PHE A 83 -5.74 0.56 -12.55
CA PHE A 83 -4.34 0.86 -12.86
C PHE A 83 -3.56 -0.35 -13.42
N PHE A 84 -3.97 -1.59 -13.12
CA PHE A 84 -3.31 -2.79 -13.69
C PHE A 84 -3.35 -2.82 -15.21
N LYS A 85 -4.38 -2.24 -15.84
CA LYS A 85 -4.49 -2.14 -17.31
C LYS A 85 -3.35 -1.32 -17.92
N LYS A 86 -2.75 -0.43 -17.15
CA LYS A 86 -1.62 0.42 -17.59
C LYS A 86 -0.27 -0.31 -17.53
N MET A 87 -0.20 -1.44 -16.83
CA MET A 87 1.03 -2.22 -16.65
C MET A 87 1.32 -3.18 -17.82
N GLY A 88 0.38 -3.34 -18.72
CA GLY A 88 0.59 -4.09 -19.96
C GLY A 88 1.23 -3.23 -21.06
N HIS A 89 1.87 -3.92 -22.05
CA HIS A 89 2.47 -3.28 -23.24
C HIS A 89 3.50 -2.17 -22.96
N LEU A 90 4.23 -2.28 -21.84
CA LEU A 90 5.36 -1.42 -21.52
C LEU A 90 6.59 -1.86 -22.35
N PRO A 91 7.59 -0.98 -22.58
CA PRO A 91 8.87 -1.39 -23.17
C PRO A 91 9.46 -2.58 -22.45
N LYS A 92 10.18 -3.46 -23.16
CA LYS A 92 10.77 -4.67 -22.57
C LYS A 92 11.78 -4.39 -21.44
N GLU A 93 12.37 -3.21 -21.45
CA GLU A 93 13.27 -2.72 -20.41
C GLU A 93 12.55 -2.39 -19.09
N ILE A 94 11.19 -2.48 -19.07
CA ILE A 94 10.38 -2.27 -17.86
C ILE A 94 9.72 -3.58 -17.45
N LEU A 95 10.19 -4.17 -16.35
CA LEU A 95 9.54 -5.31 -15.68
C LEU A 95 8.67 -4.81 -14.54
N VAL A 96 7.40 -5.22 -14.51
CA VAL A 96 6.50 -4.94 -13.37
C VAL A 96 6.38 -6.19 -12.50
N CYS A 97 6.60 -6.04 -11.21
CA CYS A 97 6.48 -7.09 -10.20
C CYS A 97 5.34 -6.73 -9.22
N VAL A 98 4.19 -7.39 -9.34
CA VAL A 98 3.08 -7.20 -8.39
C VAL A 98 3.26 -8.15 -7.21
N CYS A 99 3.36 -7.59 -6.00
CA CYS A 99 3.46 -8.34 -4.75
C CYS A 99 2.09 -8.42 -4.08
N TYR A 100 1.40 -9.55 -4.25
CA TYR A 100 0.11 -9.83 -3.64
C TYR A 100 0.26 -10.63 -2.36
N SER A 101 -0.51 -10.29 -1.32
CA SER A 101 -0.45 -10.95 -0.01
C SER A 101 -1.82 -11.46 0.43
N LEU A 102 -1.87 -12.70 0.93
CA LEU A 102 -3.07 -13.26 1.57
C LEU A 102 -3.27 -12.74 3.00
N SER A 103 -2.28 -12.03 3.55
CA SER A 103 -2.31 -11.57 4.95
C SER A 103 -3.49 -10.67 5.26
N LYS A 104 -3.87 -9.77 4.34
CA LYS A 104 -4.97 -8.81 4.54
C LYS A 104 -6.27 -9.28 3.89
N GLY A 105 -6.28 -9.45 2.56
CA GLY A 105 -7.46 -9.82 1.80
C GLY A 105 -8.12 -11.10 2.31
N PHE A 106 -7.34 -12.14 2.61
CA PHE A 106 -7.82 -13.43 3.14
C PHE A 106 -7.62 -13.61 4.64
N THR A 107 -7.23 -12.57 5.37
CA THR A 107 -6.97 -12.60 6.82
C THR A 107 -5.98 -13.69 7.29
N MET A 108 -5.15 -14.18 6.39
CA MET A 108 -4.17 -15.26 6.64
C MET A 108 -2.81 -14.73 7.10
N TYR A 109 -2.78 -13.84 8.07
CA TYR A 109 -1.59 -13.10 8.53
C TYR A 109 -0.42 -13.99 8.93
N GLY A 110 -0.71 -15.04 9.71
CA GLY A 110 0.30 -15.95 10.24
C GLY A 110 0.80 -16.99 9.25
N GLN A 111 0.13 -17.18 8.12
CA GLN A 111 0.43 -18.26 7.16
C GLN A 111 1.60 -17.93 6.23
N ARG A 112 2.00 -16.68 6.14
CA ARG A 112 3.14 -16.19 5.35
C ARG A 112 3.07 -16.56 3.87
N VAL A 113 1.90 -16.36 3.24
CA VAL A 113 1.62 -16.71 1.84
C VAL A 113 1.26 -15.46 1.03
N GLY A 114 1.78 -15.39 -0.17
CA GLY A 114 1.50 -14.39 -1.17
C GLY A 114 1.91 -14.88 -2.54
N ALA A 115 1.81 -14.01 -3.52
CA ALA A 115 2.28 -14.26 -4.88
C ALA A 115 3.07 -13.05 -5.38
N MET A 116 4.14 -13.31 -6.11
CA MET A 116 4.85 -12.30 -6.89
C MET A 116 4.58 -12.57 -8.37
N ILE A 117 3.97 -11.60 -9.05
CA ILE A 117 3.49 -11.72 -10.44
C ILE A 117 4.34 -10.81 -11.30
N GLY A 118 5.11 -11.38 -12.24
CA GLY A 118 5.86 -10.63 -13.24
C GLY A 118 4.99 -10.29 -14.44
N ILE A 119 5.10 -9.07 -14.95
CA ILE A 119 4.47 -8.59 -16.16
C ILE A 119 5.55 -7.99 -17.05
N SER A 120 5.77 -8.56 -18.21
CA SER A 120 6.69 -8.07 -19.24
C SER A 120 6.05 -8.16 -20.62
N SER A 121 6.46 -7.31 -21.56
CA SER A 121 6.13 -7.43 -22.96
C SER A 121 7.04 -8.38 -23.74
N ASP A 122 8.08 -8.89 -23.08
CA ASP A 122 9.07 -9.81 -23.61
C ASP A 122 8.92 -11.17 -22.90
N GLU A 123 8.70 -12.23 -23.67
CA GLU A 123 8.44 -13.57 -23.16
C GLU A 123 9.70 -14.17 -22.47
N GLU A 124 10.89 -13.91 -22.99
CA GLU A 124 12.14 -14.40 -22.41
C GLU A 124 12.35 -13.79 -21.00
N ILE A 125 12.07 -12.51 -20.83
CA ILE A 125 12.13 -11.84 -19.52
C ILE A 125 11.10 -12.41 -18.55
N ALA A 126 9.88 -12.69 -19.03
CA ALA A 126 8.83 -13.29 -18.20
C ALA A 126 9.21 -14.71 -17.74
N ASP A 127 9.77 -15.52 -18.62
CA ASP A 127 10.24 -16.87 -18.32
C ASP A 127 11.44 -16.85 -17.38
N GLU A 128 12.42 -15.98 -17.61
CA GLU A 128 13.57 -15.80 -16.71
C GLU A 128 13.10 -15.40 -15.31
N PHE A 129 12.17 -14.45 -15.20
CA PHE A 129 11.57 -14.06 -13.93
C PHE A 129 10.95 -15.26 -13.21
N LEU A 130 10.20 -16.10 -13.92
CA LEU A 130 9.58 -17.29 -13.35
C LEU A 130 10.60 -18.29 -12.84
N GLU A 131 11.62 -18.63 -13.67
CA GLU A 131 12.62 -19.65 -13.33
C GLU A 131 13.55 -19.19 -12.19
N VAL A 132 13.96 -17.92 -12.17
CA VAL A 132 14.75 -17.35 -11.08
C VAL A 132 13.96 -17.39 -9.76
N ASN A 133 12.68 -17.04 -9.78
CA ASN A 133 11.85 -17.09 -8.57
C ASN A 133 11.59 -18.53 -8.09
N LYS A 134 11.37 -19.48 -9.00
CA LYS A 134 11.29 -20.92 -8.65
C LYS A 134 12.57 -21.41 -7.97
N SER A 135 13.72 -21.12 -8.57
CA SER A 135 15.01 -21.54 -8.05
C SER A 135 15.31 -20.92 -6.69
N THR A 136 15.07 -19.62 -6.55
CA THR A 136 15.28 -18.88 -5.30
C THR A 136 14.35 -19.39 -4.19
N SER A 137 13.06 -19.60 -4.50
CA SER A 137 12.08 -20.16 -3.57
C SER A 137 12.51 -21.56 -3.13
N ARG A 138 12.91 -22.41 -4.07
CA ARG A 138 13.38 -23.77 -3.76
C ARG A 138 14.62 -23.79 -2.89
N ALA A 139 15.55 -22.88 -3.13
CA ALA A 139 16.81 -22.79 -2.39
C ALA A 139 16.65 -22.21 -0.97
N THR A 140 15.68 -21.30 -0.76
CA THR A 140 15.51 -20.59 0.52
C THR A 140 14.62 -21.34 1.50
N TRP A 141 13.43 -21.76 1.08
CA TRP A 141 12.43 -22.39 1.97
C TRP A 141 11.75 -23.63 1.38
N SER A 142 12.16 -24.06 0.21
CA SER A 142 11.70 -25.27 -0.51
C SER A 142 10.22 -25.21 -0.93
N ASN A 143 9.29 -25.03 -0.02
CA ASN A 143 7.85 -24.88 -0.24
C ASN A 143 7.24 -23.92 0.77
N ILE A 144 6.14 -23.28 0.37
CA ILE A 144 5.35 -22.42 1.24
C ILE A 144 4.17 -23.18 1.87
N CYS A 145 3.40 -22.51 2.73
CA CYS A 145 2.30 -23.10 3.48
C CYS A 145 1.18 -23.63 2.57
N ARG A 146 1.18 -24.94 2.29
CA ARG A 146 0.19 -25.60 1.43
C ARG A 146 -1.25 -25.45 1.92
N PRO A 147 -1.58 -25.57 3.23
CA PRO A 147 -2.94 -25.36 3.73
C PRO A 147 -3.53 -24.00 3.33
N ALA A 148 -2.77 -22.91 3.45
CA ALA A 148 -3.25 -21.59 3.07
C ALA A 148 -3.51 -21.45 1.56
N MET A 149 -2.59 -21.98 0.73
CA MET A 149 -2.78 -22.01 -0.73
C MET A 149 -4.03 -22.82 -1.12
N ARG A 150 -4.22 -23.99 -0.47
CA ARG A 150 -5.38 -24.85 -0.74
C ARG A 150 -6.69 -24.21 -0.29
N ALA A 151 -6.71 -23.53 0.86
CA ALA A 151 -7.87 -22.80 1.33
C ALA A 151 -8.27 -21.69 0.35
N MET A 152 -7.31 -20.88 -0.10
CA MET A 152 -7.55 -19.86 -1.13
C MET A 152 -8.07 -20.48 -2.42
N ALA A 153 -7.41 -21.52 -2.94
CA ALA A 153 -7.83 -22.18 -4.17
C ALA A 153 -9.26 -22.73 -4.07
N ASN A 154 -9.62 -23.35 -2.94
CA ASN A 154 -10.97 -23.87 -2.71
C ASN A 154 -12.04 -22.77 -2.66
N ILE A 155 -11.71 -21.59 -2.13
CA ILE A 155 -12.62 -20.45 -2.11
C ILE A 155 -12.80 -19.89 -3.53
N VAL A 156 -11.69 -19.62 -4.22
CA VAL A 156 -11.71 -18.95 -5.54
C VAL A 156 -12.28 -19.85 -6.64
N SER A 157 -12.11 -21.18 -6.54
CA SER A 157 -12.62 -22.11 -7.54
C SER A 157 -14.12 -22.45 -7.40
N ASP A 158 -14.76 -22.03 -6.32
CA ASP A 158 -16.16 -22.30 -6.04
C ASP A 158 -16.92 -20.96 -6.06
N PRO A 159 -17.81 -20.71 -7.03
CA PRO A 159 -18.48 -19.42 -7.18
C PRO A 159 -19.27 -18.99 -5.94
N ASP A 160 -19.92 -19.93 -5.25
CA ASP A 160 -20.73 -19.61 -4.07
C ASP A 160 -19.84 -19.22 -2.88
N LYS A 161 -18.75 -19.94 -2.67
CA LYS A 161 -17.76 -19.60 -1.62
C LYS A 161 -17.05 -18.29 -1.95
N PHE A 162 -16.72 -18.06 -3.22
CA PHE A 162 -16.07 -16.82 -3.63
C PHE A 162 -16.99 -15.62 -3.42
N LYS A 163 -18.27 -15.78 -3.78
CA LYS A 163 -19.27 -14.74 -3.50
C LYS A 163 -19.42 -14.46 -2.02
N ALA A 164 -19.55 -15.49 -1.19
CA ALA A 164 -19.66 -15.32 0.25
C ALA A 164 -18.42 -14.63 0.84
N TYR A 165 -17.23 -14.98 0.37
CA TYR A 165 -15.99 -14.33 0.75
C TYR A 165 -15.96 -12.84 0.34
N GLU A 166 -16.39 -12.52 -0.89
CA GLU A 166 -16.44 -11.12 -1.34
C GLU A 166 -17.44 -10.29 -0.54
N ASP A 167 -18.61 -10.83 -0.27
CA ASP A 167 -19.65 -10.18 0.52
C ASP A 167 -19.15 -9.88 1.95
N GLU A 168 -18.53 -10.86 2.63
CA GLU A 168 -17.95 -10.66 3.96
C GLU A 168 -16.82 -9.64 3.95
N ARG A 169 -15.87 -9.76 3.02
CA ARG A 169 -14.77 -8.80 2.87
C ARG A 169 -15.27 -7.39 2.67
N ASN A 170 -16.31 -7.20 1.85
CA ASN A 170 -16.91 -5.90 1.60
C ASN A 170 -17.55 -5.30 2.86
N CYS A 171 -18.15 -6.11 3.73
CA CYS A 171 -18.63 -5.64 5.05
C CYS A 171 -17.47 -5.06 5.88
N TYR A 172 -16.33 -5.72 5.92
CA TYR A 172 -15.15 -5.20 6.64
C TYR A 172 -14.52 -3.99 5.97
N TYR A 173 -14.50 -3.93 4.64
CA TYR A 173 -14.08 -2.73 3.91
C TYR A 173 -14.93 -1.52 4.30
N GLN A 174 -16.26 -1.63 4.26
CA GLN A 174 -17.17 -0.57 4.67
C GLN A 174 -16.98 -0.17 6.14
N LEU A 175 -16.78 -1.15 7.02
CA LEU A 175 -16.51 -0.88 8.43
C LEU A 175 -15.23 -0.04 8.64
N ILE A 176 -14.16 -0.37 7.93
CA ILE A 176 -12.89 0.38 8.02
C ILE A 176 -13.05 1.78 7.43
N ARG A 177 -13.75 1.90 6.30
CA ARG A 177 -14.06 3.18 5.67
C ARG A 177 -14.85 4.10 6.60
N ASP A 178 -15.94 3.58 7.22
CA ASP A 178 -16.74 4.34 8.17
C ASP A 178 -15.90 4.87 9.34
N ARG A 179 -15.00 4.04 9.87
CA ARG A 179 -14.09 4.44 10.96
C ARG A 179 -13.15 5.56 10.52
N ALA A 180 -12.54 5.41 9.33
CA ALA A 180 -11.67 6.43 8.77
C ALA A 180 -12.41 7.74 8.49
N ASP A 181 -13.66 7.68 8.00
CA ASP A 181 -14.46 8.87 7.71
C ASP A 181 -14.86 9.61 8.99
N ILE A 182 -15.20 8.90 10.08
CA ILE A 182 -15.40 9.52 11.40
C ILE A 182 -14.15 10.31 11.82
N PHE A 183 -12.98 9.68 11.73
CA PHE A 183 -11.73 10.34 12.11
C PHE A 183 -11.40 11.55 11.23
N LYS A 184 -11.55 11.43 9.91
CA LYS A 184 -11.31 12.51 8.95
C LYS A 184 -12.21 13.72 9.18
N GLN A 185 -13.50 13.47 9.41
CA GLN A 185 -14.46 14.54 9.68
C GLN A 185 -14.11 15.28 10.97
N GLU A 186 -13.79 14.55 12.03
CA GLU A 186 -13.39 15.16 13.30
C GLU A 186 -12.04 15.90 13.17
N ALA A 187 -11.05 15.31 12.49
CA ALA A 187 -9.76 15.95 12.25
C ALA A 187 -9.93 17.30 11.52
N ALA A 188 -10.82 17.34 10.52
CA ALA A 188 -11.12 18.59 9.81
C ALA A 188 -11.78 19.62 10.72
N GLN A 189 -12.69 19.20 11.63
CA GLN A 189 -13.37 20.10 12.57
C GLN A 189 -12.41 20.72 13.58
N VAL A 190 -11.47 19.95 14.12
CA VAL A 190 -10.51 20.45 15.11
C VAL A 190 -9.25 21.05 14.49
N GLY A 191 -9.07 20.98 13.17
CA GLY A 191 -7.89 21.47 12.47
C GLY A 191 -6.66 20.58 12.65
N LEU A 192 -6.83 19.28 12.92
CA LEU A 192 -5.72 18.32 12.99
C LEU A 192 -5.16 18.05 11.59
N PRO A 193 -3.86 18.32 11.34
CA PRO A 193 -3.25 18.03 10.05
C PRO A 193 -3.23 16.52 9.78
N MET A 194 -3.52 16.12 8.55
CA MET A 194 -3.47 14.73 8.11
C MET A 194 -2.76 14.60 6.77
N LEU A 195 -2.04 13.51 6.56
CA LEU A 195 -1.65 13.12 5.21
C LEU A 195 -2.89 12.63 4.43
N PRO A 196 -2.89 12.75 3.08
CA PRO A 196 -4.01 12.32 2.26
C PRO A 196 -4.30 10.83 2.47
N TYR A 197 -5.47 10.52 3.00
CA TYR A 197 -5.97 9.16 3.16
C TYR A 197 -7.01 8.86 2.07
N ARG A 198 -6.82 7.79 1.32
CA ARG A 198 -7.71 7.35 0.24
C ARG A 198 -8.28 5.95 0.49
N GLY A 199 -7.63 5.16 1.36
CA GLY A 199 -8.06 3.81 1.70
C GLY A 199 -7.03 3.06 2.53
N GLY A 200 -7.25 1.76 2.70
CA GLY A 200 -6.36 0.91 3.50
C GLY A 200 -6.60 1.03 5.00
N PHE A 201 -5.64 0.55 5.78
CA PHE A 201 -5.79 0.33 7.22
C PHE A 201 -5.34 1.49 8.10
N PHE A 202 -4.56 2.44 7.57
CA PHE A 202 -3.82 3.39 8.38
C PHE A 202 -4.01 4.83 7.95
N ILE A 203 -4.04 5.71 8.92
CA ILE A 203 -4.08 7.16 8.77
C ILE A 203 -2.79 7.70 9.40
N THR A 204 -2.16 8.70 8.78
CA THR A 204 -0.96 9.34 9.33
C THR A 204 -1.19 10.82 9.60
N ILE A 205 -0.84 11.21 10.82
CA ILE A 205 -0.75 12.61 11.26
C ILE A 205 0.72 13.03 11.12
N PRO A 206 1.05 14.01 10.27
CA PRO A 206 2.42 14.48 10.11
C PRO A 206 2.88 15.25 11.34
N THR A 207 4.05 14.91 11.86
CA THR A 207 4.72 15.62 12.97
C THR A 207 6.16 15.12 13.11
N ASP A 208 7.06 15.97 13.57
CA ASP A 208 8.45 15.62 13.93
C ASP A 208 8.57 15.09 15.37
N SER A 209 7.49 15.13 16.12
CA SER A 209 7.46 14.84 17.57
C SER A 209 6.60 13.61 17.90
N GLY A 210 6.48 12.66 16.97
CA GLY A 210 5.60 11.49 17.09
C GLY A 210 5.78 10.70 18.38
N THR A 211 7.01 10.50 18.84
CA THR A 211 7.29 9.77 20.10
C THR A 211 6.73 10.50 21.31
N ALA A 212 6.98 11.82 21.43
CA ALA A 212 6.50 12.60 22.57
C ALA A 212 4.96 12.64 22.62
N ILE A 213 4.31 12.76 21.46
CA ILE A 213 2.86 12.79 21.38
C ILE A 213 2.26 11.41 21.73
N CYS A 214 2.88 10.33 21.26
CA CYS A 214 2.44 8.97 21.63
C CYS A 214 2.58 8.71 23.15
N GLU A 215 3.65 9.19 23.79
CA GLU A 215 3.80 9.09 25.25
C GLU A 215 2.76 9.93 25.99
N GLU A 216 2.43 11.12 25.50
CA GLU A 216 1.33 11.93 26.07
C GLU A 216 -0.02 11.24 25.96
N LEU A 217 -0.32 10.64 24.79
CA LEU A 217 -1.56 9.90 24.54
C LEU A 217 -1.70 8.64 25.41
N LYS A 218 -0.59 7.98 25.77
CA LYS A 218 -0.60 6.83 26.68
C LYS A 218 -1.17 7.17 28.06
N LYS A 219 -1.06 8.40 28.53
CA LYS A 219 -1.67 8.86 29.79
C LYS A 219 -3.19 8.78 29.75
N GLU A 220 -3.77 8.81 28.57
CA GLU A 220 -5.21 8.66 28.30
C GLU A 220 -5.55 7.25 27.77
N HIS A 221 -4.66 6.27 27.91
CA HIS A 221 -4.79 4.90 27.40
C HIS A 221 -4.98 4.82 25.89
N ILE A 222 -4.42 5.76 25.11
CA ILE A 222 -4.42 5.78 23.66
C ILE A 222 -3.05 5.36 23.16
N TYR A 223 -3.02 4.28 22.37
CA TYR A 223 -1.80 3.66 21.88
C TYR A 223 -1.71 3.82 20.36
N CYS A 224 -0.92 4.80 19.92
CA CYS A 224 -0.58 5.03 18.52
C CYS A 224 0.87 4.60 18.25
N ILE A 225 1.23 4.50 16.97
CA ILE A 225 2.60 4.17 16.58
C ILE A 225 3.30 5.45 16.12
N ALA A 226 4.39 5.79 16.81
CA ALA A 226 5.28 6.85 16.37
C ALA A 226 6.06 6.41 15.13
N LEU A 227 6.13 7.29 14.14
CA LEU A 227 6.93 7.19 12.93
C LEU A 227 8.01 8.27 12.97
N GLY A 228 9.00 8.19 12.07
CA GLY A 228 10.03 9.23 11.97
C GLY A 228 9.45 10.62 11.72
N ASN A 229 8.42 10.73 10.87
CA ASN A 229 7.79 11.99 10.47
C ASN A 229 6.28 12.01 10.74
N GLY A 230 5.81 11.30 11.75
CA GLY A 230 4.36 11.27 12.02
C GLY A 230 3.91 10.29 13.10
N ILE A 231 2.60 10.20 13.23
CA ILE A 231 1.90 9.22 14.07
C ILE A 231 0.97 8.41 13.18
N ARG A 232 0.99 7.09 13.32
CA ARG A 232 0.08 6.19 12.60
C ARG A 232 -1.08 5.77 13.49
N VAL A 233 -2.30 6.01 13.00
CA VAL A 233 -3.57 5.55 13.58
C VAL A 233 -4.08 4.35 12.77
N ALA A 234 -4.46 3.27 13.45
CA ALA A 234 -4.93 2.04 12.81
C ALA A 234 -6.48 2.03 12.73
N ALA A 235 -7.05 2.57 11.67
CA ALA A 235 -8.50 2.56 11.44
C ALA A 235 -9.10 1.14 11.44
N CYS A 236 -8.32 0.14 11.01
CA CYS A 236 -8.75 -1.27 11.02
C CYS A 236 -8.94 -1.85 12.43
N GLY A 237 -8.21 -1.36 13.43
CA GLY A 237 -8.16 -1.95 14.77
C GLY A 237 -9.00 -1.22 15.83
N ILE A 238 -9.52 -0.02 15.55
CA ILE A 238 -10.22 0.81 16.53
C ILE A 238 -11.74 0.70 16.32
N PRO A 239 -12.54 0.32 17.35
CA PRO A 239 -13.99 0.31 17.25
C PRO A 239 -14.59 1.69 16.94
N LYS A 240 -15.75 1.75 16.25
CA LYS A 240 -16.40 3.03 15.86
C LYS A 240 -16.61 3.97 17.05
N PHE A 241 -16.99 3.45 18.21
CA PHE A 241 -17.26 4.27 19.40
C PHE A 241 -15.97 4.88 19.99
N GLN A 242 -14.82 4.22 19.84
CA GLN A 242 -13.52 4.73 20.26
C GLN A 242 -12.88 5.65 19.19
N MET A 243 -13.30 5.53 17.94
CA MET A 243 -12.85 6.43 16.89
C MET A 243 -13.38 7.84 17.07
N LYS A 244 -14.59 7.96 17.64
CA LYS A 244 -15.19 9.26 17.99
C LYS A 244 -14.39 9.91 19.12
N GLY A 245 -14.01 11.17 18.93
CA GLY A 245 -13.21 11.95 19.88
C GLY A 245 -11.70 11.70 19.76
N LEU A 246 -11.26 10.72 18.96
CA LEU A 246 -9.84 10.37 18.88
C LEU A 246 -9.00 11.48 18.20
N ALA A 247 -9.49 12.09 17.13
CA ALA A 247 -8.78 13.17 16.46
C ALA A 247 -8.64 14.40 17.36
N GLY A 248 -9.72 14.73 18.14
CA GLY A 248 -9.67 15.78 19.16
C GLY A 248 -8.63 15.53 20.23
N LYS A 249 -8.56 14.31 20.76
CA LYS A 249 -7.55 13.93 21.77
C LYS A 249 -6.13 14.02 21.25
N ILE A 250 -5.89 13.63 20.00
CA ILE A 250 -4.56 13.78 19.37
C ILE A 250 -4.23 15.27 19.21
N TYR A 251 -5.18 16.07 18.72
CA TYR A 251 -5.01 17.51 18.60
C TYR A 251 -4.66 18.17 19.95
N ASP A 252 -5.40 17.83 21.00
CA ASP A 252 -5.16 18.36 22.35
C ASP A 252 -3.80 17.94 22.91
N ALA A 253 -3.37 16.71 22.68
CA ALA A 253 -2.03 16.24 23.05
C ALA A 253 -0.94 17.02 22.32
N MET A 254 -1.10 17.26 21.00
CA MET A 254 -0.17 18.07 20.22
C MET A 254 -0.12 19.51 20.74
N LYS A 255 -1.28 20.10 21.04
CA LYS A 255 -1.40 21.45 21.60
C LYS A 255 -0.73 21.57 22.96
N ARG A 256 -0.96 20.63 23.89
CA ARG A 256 -0.28 20.60 25.21
C ARG A 256 1.24 20.59 25.09
N LEU A 257 1.77 19.97 24.05
CA LEU A 257 3.21 19.88 23.80
C LEU A 257 3.76 21.03 22.92
N GLY A 258 2.91 21.96 22.46
CA GLY A 258 3.33 23.03 21.55
C GLY A 258 3.79 22.53 20.19
N LYS A 259 3.13 21.50 19.65
CA LYS A 259 3.50 20.78 18.42
C LYS A 259 2.44 20.82 17.30
N LEU A 260 1.61 21.86 17.31
CA LEU A 260 0.66 22.18 16.25
C LEU A 260 1.27 23.09 15.21
#